data_be57dddc0f368ba4ad86e3818f78f47d
#
_entry.id   be57dddc0f368ba4ad86e3818f78f47d
#
_cell.length_a   1.000
_cell.length_b   1.000
_cell.length_c   1.000
_cell.angle_alpha   90.00
_cell.angle_beta   90.00
_cell.angle_gamma   90.00
#
_symmetry.space_group_name_H-M   'P 1'
#
loop_
_entity.id
_entity.type
_entity.pdbx_description
1 polymer ?
#
loop_
_entity_poly.entity_id
_entity_poly.type
_entity_poly.pdbx_seq_one_letter_code
_entity_poly.pdbx_strand_id
1 'polypeptide(L)'
;IQADMKAMSALGAYAMSVITALTAQSTRGVTGVHAVPVDFVRLQLDTLLEDIVPDATKIGMLATAELADAVGEYLPGLARTVLDPVMVATSGDRLLDEEAVGAVRRLCTGADLITPNLHEAAVLLDEQPAASLDGLRTQAQRLRDLGARRVLVKGGHLIGDAGDAVDVYADADGVEILRARRV
;
A
#
# COMPACT_ATOMS: atom_id res chain seq x y z
N ILE A 1 -0.34 -6.93 -9.15
CA ILE A 1 -0.05 -8.33 -8.81
C ILE A 1 1.01 -8.96 -9.72
N GLN A 2 0.95 -8.78 -11.06
CA GLN A 2 1.96 -9.36 -11.96
C GLN A 2 3.37 -8.82 -11.68
N ALA A 3 3.51 -7.54 -11.36
CA ALA A 3 4.80 -6.94 -10.97
C ALA A 3 5.28 -7.48 -9.63
N ASP A 4 4.40 -7.61 -8.64
CA ASP A 4 4.72 -8.17 -7.33
C ASP A 4 5.24 -9.62 -7.46
N MET A 5 4.53 -10.46 -8.21
CA MET A 5 4.93 -11.86 -8.44
C MET A 5 6.28 -11.96 -9.15
N LYS A 6 6.52 -11.11 -10.17
CA LYS A 6 7.81 -11.07 -10.87
C LYS A 6 8.95 -10.64 -9.94
N ALA A 7 8.72 -9.62 -9.11
CA ALA A 7 9.73 -9.12 -8.16
C ALA A 7 10.05 -10.18 -7.09
N MET A 8 9.04 -10.80 -6.50
CA MET A 8 9.20 -11.87 -5.51
C MET A 8 9.96 -13.06 -6.11
N SER A 9 9.57 -13.51 -7.31
CA SER A 9 10.25 -14.62 -7.99
C SER A 9 11.71 -14.28 -8.34
N ALA A 10 12.00 -13.05 -8.78
CA ALA A 10 13.35 -12.61 -9.08
C ALA A 10 14.26 -12.56 -7.83
N LEU A 11 13.65 -12.40 -6.66
CA LEU A 11 14.33 -12.44 -5.36
C LEU A 11 14.37 -13.84 -4.72
N GLY A 12 13.94 -14.87 -5.46
CA GLY A 12 13.98 -16.27 -5.01
C GLY A 12 12.82 -16.68 -4.08
N ALA A 13 11.77 -15.84 -3.95
CA ALA A 13 10.60 -16.19 -3.16
C ALA A 13 9.56 -16.95 -3.99
N TYR A 14 8.90 -17.92 -3.37
CA TYR A 14 7.69 -18.55 -3.93
C TYR A 14 6.49 -17.60 -3.70
N ALA A 15 5.95 -17.06 -4.79
CA ALA A 15 4.87 -16.09 -4.73
C ALA A 15 3.51 -16.76 -4.91
N MET A 16 2.61 -16.51 -3.97
CA MET A 16 1.19 -16.87 -4.02
C MET A 16 0.34 -15.61 -4.17
N SER A 17 -0.91 -15.73 -4.58
CA SER A 17 -1.77 -14.58 -4.77
C SER A 17 -3.22 -14.85 -4.45
N VAL A 18 -3.87 -13.84 -3.86
CA VAL A 18 -5.32 -13.72 -3.72
C VAL A 18 -5.78 -12.54 -4.58
N ILE A 19 -6.73 -12.77 -5.46
CA ILE A 19 -7.23 -11.75 -6.38
C ILE A 19 -8.40 -11.01 -5.74
N THR A 20 -8.23 -9.71 -5.53
CA THR A 20 -9.24 -8.83 -4.92
C THR A 20 -10.04 -8.03 -5.95
N ALA A 21 -9.43 -7.75 -7.10
CA ALA A 21 -10.08 -7.12 -8.25
C ALA A 21 -9.37 -7.47 -9.56
N LEU A 22 -10.11 -7.43 -10.65
CA LEU A 22 -9.58 -7.53 -12.01
C LEU A 22 -9.59 -6.14 -12.65
N THR A 23 -8.50 -5.74 -13.30
CA THR A 23 -8.40 -4.47 -14.01
C THR A 23 -8.23 -4.67 -15.51
N ALA A 24 -9.01 -3.97 -16.30
CA ALA A 24 -8.74 -3.78 -17.73
C ALA A 24 -7.77 -2.59 -17.86
N GLN A 25 -6.47 -2.89 -17.86
CA GLN A 25 -5.42 -1.90 -17.73
C GLN A 25 -4.37 -2.02 -18.82
N SER A 26 -3.92 -0.87 -19.32
CA SER A 26 -2.80 -0.72 -20.26
C SER A 26 -1.78 0.27 -19.71
N THR A 27 -0.70 0.53 -20.48
CA THR A 27 0.28 1.57 -20.13
C THR A 27 -0.29 3.00 -20.19
N ARG A 28 -1.49 3.18 -20.76
CA ARG A 28 -2.17 4.48 -20.90
C ARG A 28 -3.22 4.74 -19.81
N GLY A 29 -3.59 3.73 -19.01
CA GLY A 29 -4.58 3.89 -17.94
C GLY A 29 -5.44 2.65 -17.70
N VAL A 30 -6.39 2.79 -16.79
CA VAL A 30 -7.37 1.78 -16.39
C VAL A 30 -8.71 2.13 -17.03
N THR A 31 -9.28 1.20 -17.83
CA THR A 31 -10.57 1.39 -18.52
C THR A 31 -11.72 0.66 -17.82
N GLY A 32 -11.43 -0.20 -16.88
CA GLY A 32 -12.44 -0.91 -16.09
C GLY A 32 -11.85 -1.63 -14.89
N VAL A 33 -12.65 -1.72 -13.83
CA VAL A 33 -12.35 -2.48 -12.62
C VAL A 33 -13.52 -3.39 -12.34
N HIS A 34 -13.25 -4.67 -12.12
CA HIS A 34 -14.24 -5.65 -11.69
C HIS A 34 -13.83 -6.18 -10.30
N ALA A 35 -14.58 -5.80 -9.27
CA ALA A 35 -14.34 -6.26 -7.91
C ALA A 35 -14.70 -7.76 -7.81
N VAL A 36 -13.85 -8.53 -7.15
CA VAL A 36 -14.18 -9.91 -6.79
C VAL A 36 -15.10 -9.87 -5.55
N PRO A 37 -16.18 -10.69 -5.53
CA PRO A 37 -17.07 -10.76 -4.37
C PRO A 37 -16.30 -11.09 -3.08
N VAL A 38 -16.65 -10.42 -1.97
CA VAL A 38 -15.91 -10.53 -0.70
C VAL A 38 -15.90 -11.96 -0.16
N ASP A 39 -16.99 -12.69 -0.27
CA ASP A 39 -17.08 -14.10 0.10
C ASP A 39 -16.11 -14.98 -0.68
N PHE A 40 -15.91 -14.68 -1.97
CA PHE A 40 -14.94 -15.41 -2.78
C PHE A 40 -13.48 -15.01 -2.44
N VAL A 41 -13.22 -13.76 -2.05
CA VAL A 41 -11.90 -13.36 -1.54
C VAL A 41 -11.57 -14.07 -0.23
N ARG A 42 -12.55 -14.17 0.69
CA ARG A 42 -12.41 -14.98 1.91
C ARG A 42 -12.12 -16.44 1.58
N LEU A 43 -12.86 -17.04 0.65
CA LEU A 43 -12.63 -18.42 0.23
C LEU A 43 -11.20 -18.63 -0.34
N GLN A 44 -10.68 -17.68 -1.14
CA GLN A 44 -9.30 -17.74 -1.63
C GLN A 44 -8.29 -17.68 -0.46
N LEU A 45 -8.50 -16.77 0.50
CA LEU A 45 -7.64 -16.62 1.68
C LEU A 45 -7.65 -17.89 2.53
N ASP A 46 -8.82 -18.40 2.87
CA ASP A 46 -8.98 -19.62 3.67
C ASP A 46 -8.30 -20.82 3.00
N THR A 47 -8.58 -21.03 1.72
CA THR A 47 -7.99 -22.14 0.94
C THR A 47 -6.47 -22.07 0.88
N LEU A 48 -5.92 -20.84 0.71
CA LEU A 48 -4.47 -20.64 0.65
C LEU A 48 -3.83 -20.89 2.03
N LEU A 49 -4.41 -20.31 3.08
CA LEU A 49 -3.85 -20.34 4.43
C LEU A 49 -3.99 -21.70 5.10
N GLU A 50 -4.97 -22.53 4.69
CA GLU A 50 -5.09 -23.93 5.11
C GLU A 50 -3.94 -24.81 4.59
N ASP A 51 -3.38 -24.47 3.42
CA ASP A 51 -2.31 -25.23 2.78
C ASP A 51 -0.92 -24.66 3.12
N ILE A 52 -0.72 -23.36 2.94
CA ILE A 52 0.59 -22.72 3.08
C ILE A 52 0.48 -21.43 3.94
N VAL A 53 1.25 -21.41 5.03
CA VAL A 53 1.42 -20.19 5.84
C VAL A 53 2.48 -19.30 5.19
N PRO A 54 2.15 -18.08 4.73
CA PRO A 54 3.12 -17.18 4.12
C PRO A 54 4.10 -16.61 5.15
N ASP A 55 5.38 -16.52 4.79
CA ASP A 55 6.41 -15.87 5.61
C ASP A 55 6.26 -14.34 5.65
N ALA A 56 5.67 -13.76 4.60
CA ALA A 56 5.36 -12.33 4.49
C ALA A 56 4.18 -12.12 3.53
N THR A 57 3.42 -11.06 3.76
CA THR A 57 2.23 -10.74 2.98
C THR A 57 2.29 -9.30 2.48
N LYS A 58 2.10 -9.08 1.17
CA LYS A 58 1.90 -7.75 0.59
C LYS A 58 0.43 -7.57 0.24
N ILE A 59 -0.17 -6.50 0.76
CA ILE A 59 -1.53 -6.08 0.45
C ILE A 59 -1.44 -4.85 -0.46
N GLY A 60 -2.13 -4.88 -1.59
CA GLY A 60 -2.21 -3.76 -2.52
C GLY A 60 -3.63 -3.21 -2.62
N MET A 61 -4.13 -3.04 -3.86
CA MET A 61 -5.43 -2.47 -4.12
C MET A 61 -6.58 -3.26 -3.51
N LEU A 62 -7.38 -2.58 -2.68
CA LEU A 62 -8.65 -3.07 -2.13
C LEU A 62 -9.75 -2.10 -2.59
N ALA A 63 -10.59 -2.58 -3.52
CA ALA A 63 -11.48 -1.71 -4.29
C ALA A 63 -12.65 -1.12 -3.48
N THR A 64 -13.02 -1.71 -2.34
CA THR A 64 -14.18 -1.30 -1.52
C THR A 64 -13.86 -1.35 -0.03
N ALA A 65 -14.61 -0.60 0.77
CA ALA A 65 -14.53 -0.63 2.24
C ALA A 65 -14.77 -2.03 2.80
N GLU A 66 -15.81 -2.71 2.30
CA GLU A 66 -16.18 -4.05 2.74
C GLU A 66 -15.04 -5.05 2.51
N LEU A 67 -14.35 -4.95 1.35
CA LEU A 67 -13.20 -5.79 1.05
C LEU A 67 -12.00 -5.48 1.95
N ALA A 68 -11.75 -4.19 2.23
CA ALA A 68 -10.68 -3.78 3.14
C ALA A 68 -10.93 -4.28 4.57
N ASP A 69 -12.16 -4.16 5.06
CA ASP A 69 -12.54 -4.69 6.38
C ASP A 69 -12.42 -6.23 6.43
N ALA A 70 -12.88 -6.93 5.39
CA ALA A 70 -12.75 -8.38 5.30
C ALA A 70 -11.28 -8.85 5.33
N VAL A 71 -10.39 -8.19 4.58
CA VAL A 71 -8.94 -8.49 4.61
C VAL A 71 -8.34 -8.15 5.97
N GLY A 72 -8.85 -7.09 6.63
CA GLY A 72 -8.43 -6.68 7.97
C GLY A 72 -8.61 -7.77 9.03
N GLU A 73 -9.63 -8.60 8.90
CA GLU A 73 -9.88 -9.72 9.83
C GLU A 73 -8.76 -10.78 9.80
N TYR A 74 -8.04 -10.90 8.67
CA TYR A 74 -6.94 -11.85 8.53
C TYR A 74 -5.59 -11.30 9.02
N LEU A 75 -5.42 -9.96 9.16
CA LEU A 75 -4.13 -9.35 9.53
C LEU A 75 -3.49 -9.95 10.79
N PRO A 76 -4.23 -10.26 11.88
CA PRO A 76 -3.62 -10.83 13.07
C PRO A 76 -2.95 -12.20 12.85
N GLY A 77 -3.37 -12.93 11.83
CA GLY A 77 -2.83 -14.24 11.45
C GLY A 77 -1.72 -14.20 10.38
N LEU A 78 -1.48 -13.03 9.78
CA LEU A 78 -0.51 -12.86 8.69
C LEU A 78 0.83 -12.35 9.23
N ALA A 79 1.92 -12.94 8.77
CA ALA A 79 3.26 -12.52 9.16
C ALA A 79 3.79 -11.41 8.22
N ARG A 80 4.57 -10.48 8.78
CA ARG A 80 5.32 -9.44 8.08
C ARG A 80 4.51 -8.74 6.98
N THR A 81 3.42 -8.11 7.40
CA THR A 81 2.45 -7.49 6.49
C THR A 81 2.94 -6.14 5.98
N VAL A 82 2.95 -5.99 4.65
CA VAL A 82 3.24 -4.72 3.96
C VAL A 82 1.97 -4.26 3.25
N LEU A 83 1.43 -3.12 3.64
CA LEU A 83 0.26 -2.50 3.01
C LEU A 83 0.70 -1.36 2.09
N ASP A 84 0.47 -1.51 0.79
CA ASP A 84 0.54 -0.43 -0.18
C ASP A 84 -0.88 0.15 -0.34
N PRO A 85 -1.17 1.32 0.26
CA PRO A 85 -2.53 1.84 0.35
C PRO A 85 -2.96 2.51 -0.96
N VAL A 86 -3.17 1.71 -2.01
CA VAL A 86 -3.52 2.19 -3.34
C VAL A 86 -4.90 2.82 -3.32
N MET A 87 -4.96 4.17 -3.34
CA MET A 87 -6.21 4.95 -3.29
C MET A 87 -6.40 5.89 -4.47
N VAL A 88 -5.33 6.17 -5.20
CA VAL A 88 -5.33 7.12 -6.32
C VAL A 88 -4.63 6.48 -7.50
N ALA A 89 -5.24 6.52 -8.68
CA ALA A 89 -4.59 6.08 -9.92
C ALA A 89 -3.40 6.99 -10.24
N THR A 90 -2.45 6.50 -11.02
CA THR A 90 -1.32 7.31 -11.52
C THR A 90 -1.78 8.53 -12.31
N SER A 91 -3.01 8.50 -12.87
CA SER A 91 -3.68 9.63 -13.52
C SER A 91 -4.18 10.71 -12.55
N GLY A 92 -4.16 10.48 -11.24
CA GLY A 92 -4.70 11.36 -10.21
C GLY A 92 -6.19 11.13 -9.90
N ASP A 93 -6.85 10.20 -10.58
CA ASP A 93 -8.24 9.86 -10.33
C ASP A 93 -8.38 9.13 -8.99
N ARG A 94 -9.36 9.58 -8.19
CA ARG A 94 -9.70 8.95 -6.92
C ARG A 94 -10.33 7.57 -7.19
N LEU A 95 -9.68 6.50 -6.72
CA LEU A 95 -10.14 5.12 -6.90
C LEU A 95 -11.07 4.66 -5.76
N LEU A 96 -11.07 5.36 -4.64
CA LEU A 96 -11.81 5.01 -3.43
C LEU A 96 -12.70 6.16 -2.98
N ASP A 97 -13.89 5.84 -2.47
CA ASP A 97 -14.75 6.77 -1.74
C ASP A 97 -14.26 6.99 -0.29
N GLU A 98 -14.93 7.87 0.47
CA GLU A 98 -14.52 8.21 1.85
C GLU A 98 -14.63 7.02 2.81
N GLU A 99 -15.61 6.15 2.62
CA GLU A 99 -15.81 4.97 3.44
C GLU A 99 -14.65 3.99 3.25
N ALA A 100 -14.25 3.75 1.99
CA ALA A 100 -13.11 2.91 1.66
C ALA A 100 -11.78 3.49 2.18
N VAL A 101 -11.58 4.80 2.13
CA VAL A 101 -10.43 5.47 2.76
C VAL A 101 -10.41 5.22 4.27
N GLY A 102 -11.56 5.31 4.94
CA GLY A 102 -11.69 4.98 6.36
C GLY A 102 -11.28 3.54 6.68
N ALA A 103 -11.71 2.58 5.85
CA ALA A 103 -11.33 1.17 6.00
C ALA A 103 -9.82 0.95 5.79
N VAL A 104 -9.21 1.58 4.78
CA VAL A 104 -7.77 1.53 4.55
C VAL A 104 -6.98 2.14 5.71
N ARG A 105 -7.45 3.25 6.31
CA ARG A 105 -6.84 3.82 7.53
C ARG A 105 -6.82 2.81 8.68
N ARG A 106 -7.89 2.05 8.89
CA ARG A 106 -7.92 0.97 9.90
C ARG A 106 -6.87 -0.11 9.60
N LEU A 107 -6.75 -0.52 8.33
CA LEU A 107 -5.72 -1.48 7.92
C LEU A 107 -4.30 -0.98 8.19
N CYS A 108 -4.03 0.31 8.00
CA CYS A 108 -2.71 0.90 8.25
C CYS A 108 -2.22 0.68 9.68
N THR A 109 -3.13 0.67 10.67
CA THR A 109 -2.76 0.43 12.08
C THR A 109 -2.46 -1.04 12.38
N GLY A 110 -2.94 -1.97 11.57
CA GLY A 110 -2.72 -3.41 11.73
C GLY A 110 -1.52 -3.95 10.95
N ALA A 111 -1.04 -3.24 9.94
CA ALA A 111 0.08 -3.67 9.11
C ALA A 111 1.44 -3.39 9.79
N ASP A 112 2.45 -4.21 9.46
CA ASP A 112 3.82 -4.00 9.97
C ASP A 112 4.53 -2.85 9.28
N LEU A 113 4.23 -2.60 8.01
CA LEU A 113 4.76 -1.51 7.19
C LEU A 113 3.68 -0.99 6.25
N ILE A 114 3.55 0.32 6.15
CA ILE A 114 2.76 0.96 5.10
C ILE A 114 3.66 1.70 4.12
N THR A 115 3.30 1.68 2.82
CA THR A 115 4.14 2.26 1.76
C THR A 115 3.39 3.29 0.90
N PRO A 116 2.78 4.33 1.48
CA PRO A 116 2.04 5.34 0.72
C PRO A 116 2.97 6.17 -0.18
N ASN A 117 2.46 6.62 -1.33
CA ASN A 117 3.06 7.72 -2.07
C ASN A 117 2.63 9.08 -1.47
N LEU A 118 3.12 10.20 -2.03
CA LEU A 118 2.82 11.57 -1.55
C LEU A 118 1.32 11.86 -1.47
N HIS A 119 0.55 11.47 -2.49
CA HIS A 119 -0.89 11.72 -2.54
C HIS A 119 -1.65 10.81 -1.57
N GLU A 120 -1.26 9.56 -1.47
CA GLU A 120 -1.82 8.58 -0.53
C GLU A 120 -1.56 8.99 0.92
N ALA A 121 -0.34 9.46 1.23
CA ALA A 121 0.00 10.00 2.55
C ALA A 121 -0.88 11.20 2.92
N ALA A 122 -1.09 12.12 1.98
CA ALA A 122 -1.96 13.27 2.14
C ALA A 122 -3.43 12.87 2.41
N VAL A 123 -3.96 11.92 1.64
CA VAL A 123 -5.32 11.38 1.84
C VAL A 123 -5.45 10.70 3.20
N LEU A 124 -4.46 9.89 3.61
CA LEU A 124 -4.46 9.23 4.91
C LEU A 124 -4.44 10.23 6.08
N LEU A 125 -3.79 11.38 5.91
CA LEU A 125 -3.65 12.42 6.92
C LEU A 125 -4.72 13.53 6.84
N ASP A 126 -5.55 13.51 5.79
CA ASP A 126 -6.51 14.57 5.47
C ASP A 126 -5.83 15.95 5.33
N GLU A 127 -4.77 16.00 4.51
CA GLU A 127 -3.99 17.22 4.26
C GLU A 127 -3.48 17.31 2.82
N GLN A 128 -2.70 18.34 2.50
CA GLN A 128 -2.07 18.48 1.18
C GLN A 128 -0.82 17.58 1.06
N PRO A 129 -0.49 17.10 -0.15
CA PRO A 129 0.76 16.38 -0.39
C PRO A 129 1.98 17.22 -0.01
N ALA A 130 2.99 16.58 0.57
CA ALA A 130 4.24 17.24 0.90
C ALA A 130 4.92 17.83 -0.34
N ALA A 131 5.33 19.10 -0.26
CA ALA A 131 6.04 19.79 -1.33
C ALA A 131 7.56 19.90 -1.08
N SER A 132 8.04 19.37 0.05
CA SER A 132 9.45 19.42 0.46
C SER A 132 9.83 18.15 1.22
N LEU A 133 11.15 17.90 1.34
CA LEU A 133 11.66 16.78 2.14
C LEU A 133 11.27 16.90 3.62
N ASP A 134 11.28 18.08 4.19
CA ASP A 134 10.86 18.29 5.59
C ASP A 134 9.36 18.06 5.77
N GLY A 135 8.54 18.45 4.80
CA GLY A 135 7.13 18.10 4.76
C GLY A 135 6.91 16.58 4.70
N LEU A 136 7.70 15.88 3.87
CA LEU A 136 7.64 14.43 3.74
C LEU A 136 8.01 13.72 5.05
N ARG A 137 9.06 14.20 5.73
CA ARG A 137 9.45 13.68 7.07
C ARG A 137 8.33 13.90 8.09
N THR A 138 7.71 15.06 8.07
CA THR A 138 6.60 15.40 8.95
C THR A 138 5.40 14.49 8.70
N GLN A 139 5.05 14.25 7.43
CA GLN A 139 3.96 13.33 7.07
C GLN A 139 4.25 11.89 7.47
N ALA A 140 5.48 11.40 7.27
CA ALA A 140 5.88 10.07 7.71
C ALA A 140 5.73 9.90 9.23
N GLN A 141 6.14 10.89 10.02
CA GLN A 141 5.97 10.87 11.47
C GLN A 141 4.49 10.91 11.87
N ARG A 142 3.67 11.78 11.26
CA ARG A 142 2.23 11.87 11.54
C ARG A 142 1.48 10.57 11.21
N LEU A 143 1.87 9.86 10.15
CA LEU A 143 1.31 8.53 9.84
C LEU A 143 1.64 7.53 10.94
N ARG A 144 2.82 7.62 11.54
CA ARG A 144 3.15 6.83 12.74
C ARG A 144 2.30 7.20 13.94
N ASP A 145 2.09 8.50 14.17
CA ASP A 145 1.27 8.99 15.28
C ASP A 145 -0.21 8.54 15.15
N LEU A 146 -0.67 8.27 13.92
CA LEU A 146 -1.97 7.65 13.66
C LEU A 146 -2.01 6.13 13.97
N GLY A 147 -0.89 5.52 14.30
CA GLY A 147 -0.81 4.13 14.74
C GLY A 147 -0.10 3.16 13.80
N ALA A 148 0.42 3.60 12.66
CA ALA A 148 1.22 2.76 11.78
C ALA A 148 2.55 2.36 12.47
N ARG A 149 2.91 1.08 12.46
CA ARG A 149 4.16 0.60 13.11
C ARG A 149 5.41 1.12 12.42
N ARG A 150 5.44 1.01 11.09
CA ARG A 150 6.51 1.50 10.22
C ARG A 150 5.88 2.14 8.99
N VAL A 151 6.53 3.17 8.49
CA VAL A 151 6.05 3.94 7.33
C VAL A 151 7.19 4.14 6.35
N LEU A 152 6.95 3.88 5.07
CA LEU A 152 7.83 4.27 3.97
C LEU A 152 7.04 5.17 3.03
N VAL A 153 7.21 6.49 3.15
CA VAL A 153 6.57 7.41 2.21
C VAL A 153 7.41 7.53 0.96
N LYS A 154 6.84 7.12 -0.18
CA LYS A 154 7.47 7.17 -1.50
C LYS A 154 7.45 8.61 -2.04
N GLY A 155 8.60 9.27 -2.03
CA GLY A 155 8.75 10.68 -2.43
C GLY A 155 9.17 10.88 -3.90
N GLY A 156 9.08 9.86 -4.74
CA GLY A 156 9.57 9.84 -6.13
C GLY A 156 9.10 10.98 -7.04
N HIS A 157 8.07 11.75 -6.66
CA HIS A 157 7.55 12.91 -7.39
C HIS A 157 7.86 14.26 -6.71
N LEU A 158 8.69 14.28 -5.66
CA LEU A 158 9.15 15.54 -5.06
C LEU A 158 9.89 16.39 -6.09
N ILE A 159 9.35 17.58 -6.36
CA ILE A 159 9.93 18.56 -7.28
C ILE A 159 11.06 19.26 -6.51
N GLY A 160 12.30 19.13 -6.96
CA GLY A 160 13.42 19.89 -6.40
C GLY A 160 14.73 19.15 -6.18
N ASP A 161 14.74 17.84 -6.10
CA ASP A 161 15.99 17.04 -6.08
C ASP A 161 16.32 16.59 -7.52
N ALA A 162 17.16 17.38 -8.18
CA ALA A 162 17.61 17.10 -9.53
C ALA A 162 18.42 15.79 -9.58
N GLY A 163 17.74 14.68 -9.93
CA GLY A 163 18.38 13.42 -10.27
C GLY A 163 18.16 12.26 -9.30
N ASP A 164 17.73 12.49 -8.04
CA ASP A 164 17.52 11.41 -7.09
C ASP A 164 16.02 11.15 -6.80
N ALA A 165 15.67 9.89 -6.60
CA ALA A 165 14.44 9.49 -5.93
C ALA A 165 14.69 9.51 -4.42
N VAL A 166 13.81 10.14 -3.66
CA VAL A 166 13.95 10.28 -2.21
C VAL A 166 12.71 9.72 -1.55
N ASP A 167 12.89 8.70 -0.70
CA ASP A 167 11.84 8.14 0.14
C ASP A 167 12.16 8.42 1.61
N VAL A 168 11.15 8.45 2.46
CA VAL A 168 11.31 8.63 3.90
C VAL A 168 10.75 7.43 4.62
N TYR A 169 11.63 6.77 5.38
CA TYR A 169 11.27 5.69 6.30
C TYR A 169 11.14 6.24 7.72
N ALA A 170 10.13 5.79 8.46
CA ALA A 170 9.92 6.16 9.85
C ALA A 170 9.48 4.94 10.67
N ASP A 171 10.08 4.76 11.84
CA ASP A 171 9.72 3.73 12.81
C ASP A 171 9.88 4.23 14.27
N ALA A 172 9.96 3.31 15.24
CA ALA A 172 10.11 3.67 16.66
C ALA A 172 11.46 4.32 16.97
N ASP A 173 12.49 4.05 16.17
CA ASP A 173 13.86 4.52 16.39
C ASP A 173 14.08 5.91 15.74
N GLY A 174 13.18 6.33 14.85
CA GLY A 174 13.24 7.65 14.23
C GLY A 174 12.84 7.72 12.77
N VAL A 175 13.42 8.71 12.08
CA VAL A 175 13.16 8.98 10.66
C VAL A 175 14.45 8.91 9.85
N GLU A 176 14.47 8.07 8.83
CA GLU A 176 15.59 7.88 7.91
C GLU A 176 15.21 8.32 6.49
N ILE A 177 16.17 8.92 5.78
CA ILE A 177 16.01 9.34 4.38
C ILE A 177 16.72 8.32 3.49
N LEU A 178 15.99 7.70 2.61
CA LEU A 178 16.50 6.78 1.60
C LEU A 178 16.66 7.52 0.27
N ARG A 179 17.84 7.42 -0.35
CA ARG A 179 18.14 8.05 -1.63
C ARG A 179 18.59 7.02 -2.64
N ALA A 180 18.07 7.11 -3.84
CA ALA A 180 18.52 6.33 -4.99
C ALA A 180 18.52 7.19 -6.25
N ARG A 181 19.45 6.91 -7.17
CA ARG A 181 19.46 7.58 -8.47
C ARG A 181 18.18 7.21 -9.25
N ARG A 182 17.53 8.20 -9.84
CA ARG A 182 16.40 7.96 -10.77
C ARG A 182 16.91 7.22 -12.00
N VAL A 183 16.16 6.21 -12.41
CA VAL A 183 16.39 5.42 -13.64
C VAL A 183 15.50 5.94 -14.75
#